data_c407266a97d00063f335daa4afca85b4
#
_entry.id   c407266a97d00063f335daa4afca85b4
#
_cell.length_a   1.000
_cell.length_b   1.000
_cell.length_c   1.000
_cell.angle_alpha   90.00
_cell.angle_beta   90.00
_cell.angle_gamma   90.00
#
_symmetry.space_group_name_H-M   'P 1'
#
loop_
_entity.id
_entity.type
_entity.pdbx_description
1 polymer ?
#
loop_
_entity_poly.entity_id
_entity_poly.type
_entity_poly.pdbx_seq_one_letter_code
_entity_poly.pdbx_strand_id
1 'polypeptide(L)'
;MTASTLLLAYLVVLTVAETFRLRMRGRIETAPTALAVGFALAVSVKGPHDAIDVQTWQIALVVLASQVFAYPVTRIGRDRRRRLELVVDSALRLGTVVAISLIVRDLPLISGVSVSEASTTWMGWRRAIVLMSAIGFVLSLETPVRVWLRHRVWGRDRIVEPNEDLRMTLGLSVVLVASGAILALAQEALGLAALPFALVPLVVTQVAILHQARIQRAHRQSVRALSRMPEVAGLVPRGHAATVARLGVAVGQELALPTRDVAVLETAALLHDLGQVVLRRPIPGGATVLAASGDQEHLAQEGAAIVAHVGHLSAVSETIAAQATPYHHIVQRRARIPVQARILKVANAYIDYLGGALETADRAAHEEALERLYLGLGYEYDPKVVAALEKVLARGGFGAIPAADPAIGGAYGASAETGNKIGTGRVWAQWRAGSRGSSTKG
;
A
#
# COMPACT_ATOMS: atom_id res chain seq x y z
N MET A 1 -35.91 -21.01 -20.28
CA MET A 1 -35.21 -19.70 -20.40
C MET A 1 -34.43 -19.67 -21.70
N THR A 2 -34.42 -18.56 -22.46
CA THR A 2 -33.65 -18.48 -23.71
C THR A 2 -32.21 -18.08 -23.45
N ALA A 3 -31.25 -18.50 -24.31
CA ALA A 3 -29.86 -18.10 -24.20
C ALA A 3 -29.67 -16.57 -24.21
N SER A 4 -30.46 -15.87 -25.02
CA SER A 4 -30.46 -14.41 -25.11
C SER A 4 -30.87 -13.72 -23.81
N THR A 5 -31.88 -14.24 -23.11
CA THR A 5 -32.33 -13.70 -21.81
C THR A 5 -31.26 -13.87 -20.76
N LEU A 6 -30.55 -15.01 -20.74
CA LEU A 6 -29.44 -15.28 -19.85
C LEU A 6 -28.30 -14.31 -20.11
N LEU A 7 -27.85 -14.20 -21.36
CA LEU A 7 -26.73 -13.34 -21.75
C LEU A 7 -27.01 -11.87 -21.44
N LEU A 8 -28.26 -11.41 -21.66
CA LEU A 8 -28.69 -10.05 -21.33
C LEU A 8 -28.63 -9.79 -19.82
N ALA A 9 -29.11 -10.74 -19.01
CA ALA A 9 -29.05 -10.63 -17.55
C ALA A 9 -27.59 -10.54 -17.05
N TYR A 10 -26.70 -11.40 -17.58
CA TYR A 10 -25.28 -11.33 -17.26
C TYR A 10 -24.63 -10.04 -17.76
N LEU A 11 -24.99 -9.51 -18.92
CA LEU A 11 -24.50 -8.24 -19.43
C LEU A 11 -24.82 -7.10 -18.45
N VAL A 12 -26.06 -7.02 -17.97
CA VAL A 12 -26.47 -5.99 -17.01
C VAL A 12 -25.70 -6.14 -15.69
N VAL A 13 -25.65 -7.35 -15.14
CA VAL A 13 -24.98 -7.62 -13.86
C VAL A 13 -23.48 -7.36 -13.97
N LEU A 14 -22.82 -7.80 -15.04
CA LEU A 14 -21.40 -7.53 -15.28
C LEU A 14 -21.11 -6.05 -15.44
N THR A 15 -21.96 -5.32 -16.19
CA THR A 15 -21.79 -3.87 -16.37
C THR A 15 -21.86 -3.13 -15.03
N VAL A 16 -22.81 -3.48 -14.18
CA VAL A 16 -22.91 -2.92 -12.83
C VAL A 16 -21.70 -3.33 -11.99
N ALA A 17 -21.32 -4.61 -11.99
CA ALA A 17 -20.20 -5.13 -11.23
C ALA A 17 -18.85 -4.50 -11.65
N GLU A 18 -18.68 -4.14 -12.93
CA GLU A 18 -17.49 -3.42 -13.43
C GLU A 18 -17.32 -2.03 -12.82
N THR A 19 -18.39 -1.39 -12.38
CA THR A 19 -18.31 -0.07 -11.71
C THR A 19 -17.75 -0.16 -10.29
N PHE A 20 -17.85 -1.34 -9.66
CA PHE A 20 -17.36 -1.60 -8.30
C PHE A 20 -15.91 -2.09 -8.32
N ARG A 21 -14.97 -1.18 -8.46
CA ARG A 21 -13.55 -1.51 -8.52
C ARG A 21 -12.86 -1.36 -7.17
N LEU A 22 -11.98 -2.31 -6.84
CA LEU A 22 -11.17 -2.29 -5.64
C LEU A 22 -9.77 -1.81 -5.96
N ARG A 23 -9.30 -0.80 -5.22
CA ARG A 23 -7.95 -0.32 -5.29
C ARG A 23 -7.20 -0.67 -4.00
N MET A 24 -6.29 -1.61 -4.09
CA MET A 24 -5.35 -1.94 -3.03
C MET A 24 -4.00 -1.25 -3.25
N ARG A 25 -3.29 -0.92 -2.15
CA ARG A 25 -1.96 -0.28 -2.22
C ARG A 25 -1.00 -1.14 -3.04
N GLY A 26 -0.34 -0.54 -4.02
CA GLY A 26 0.64 -1.24 -4.85
C GLY A 26 0.07 -2.27 -5.84
N ARG A 27 -1.25 -2.35 -6.02
CA ARG A 27 -1.92 -3.29 -6.95
C ARG A 27 -2.65 -2.56 -8.05
N ILE A 28 -2.81 -3.25 -9.18
CA ILE A 28 -3.72 -2.84 -10.26
C ILE A 28 -5.15 -2.82 -9.70
N GLU A 29 -5.89 -1.77 -10.05
CA GLU A 29 -7.30 -1.68 -9.69
C GLU A 29 -8.09 -2.79 -10.37
N THR A 30 -8.79 -3.63 -9.60
CA THR A 30 -9.54 -4.79 -10.11
C THR A 30 -11.01 -4.70 -9.76
N ALA A 31 -11.86 -5.44 -10.50
CA ALA A 31 -13.29 -5.60 -10.23
C ALA A 31 -13.59 -7.07 -9.87
N PRO A 32 -13.40 -7.48 -8.61
CA PRO A 32 -13.52 -8.87 -8.22
C PRO A 32 -14.94 -9.43 -8.37
N THR A 33 -15.98 -8.62 -8.14
CA THR A 33 -17.36 -9.00 -8.36
C THR A 33 -17.63 -9.31 -9.84
N ALA A 34 -17.14 -8.48 -10.77
CA ALA A 34 -17.26 -8.73 -12.19
C ALA A 34 -16.52 -10.01 -12.61
N LEU A 35 -15.34 -10.26 -12.00
CA LEU A 35 -14.56 -11.46 -12.28
C LEU A 35 -15.31 -12.74 -11.82
N ALA A 36 -15.88 -12.75 -10.61
CA ALA A 36 -16.66 -13.90 -10.10
C ALA A 36 -17.90 -14.18 -10.95
N VAL A 37 -18.62 -13.13 -11.36
CA VAL A 37 -19.77 -13.25 -12.26
C VAL A 37 -19.36 -13.73 -13.65
N GLY A 38 -18.22 -13.24 -14.17
CA GLY A 38 -17.63 -13.72 -15.42
C GLY A 38 -17.23 -15.20 -15.36
N PHE A 39 -16.68 -15.67 -14.25
CA PHE A 39 -16.39 -17.09 -14.02
C PHE A 39 -17.67 -17.92 -14.01
N ALA A 40 -18.71 -17.46 -13.32
CA ALA A 40 -19.98 -18.15 -13.30
C ALA A 40 -20.56 -18.32 -14.72
N LEU A 41 -20.48 -17.28 -15.54
CA LEU A 41 -20.91 -17.35 -16.94
C LEU A 41 -20.05 -18.32 -17.76
N ALA A 42 -18.73 -18.30 -17.57
CA ALA A 42 -17.79 -19.18 -18.26
C ALA A 42 -18.02 -20.67 -17.97
N VAL A 43 -18.32 -20.99 -16.69
CA VAL A 43 -18.51 -22.38 -16.24
C VAL A 43 -19.98 -22.78 -16.12
N SER A 44 -20.94 -21.89 -16.46
CA SER A 44 -22.38 -22.25 -16.47
C SER A 44 -22.61 -23.39 -17.45
N VAL A 45 -23.24 -24.46 -16.98
CA VAL A 45 -23.40 -25.71 -17.72
C VAL A 45 -24.87 -25.85 -18.14
N LYS A 46 -25.11 -26.62 -19.19
CA LYS A 46 -26.47 -27.03 -19.60
C LYS A 46 -27.13 -27.76 -18.43
N GLY A 47 -28.29 -27.28 -17.97
CA GLY A 47 -29.12 -28.02 -17.03
C GLY A 47 -29.77 -29.23 -17.73
N PRO A 48 -30.16 -30.27 -16.98
CA PRO A 48 -30.78 -31.45 -17.54
C PRO A 48 -32.13 -31.14 -18.27
N HIS A 49 -32.73 -30.00 -18.01
CA HIS A 49 -33.99 -29.56 -18.55
C HIS A 49 -33.92 -28.35 -19.52
N ASP A 50 -32.77 -27.69 -19.64
CA ASP A 50 -32.60 -26.49 -20.46
C ASP A 50 -31.45 -26.67 -21.45
N ALA A 51 -31.77 -26.73 -22.74
CA ALA A 51 -30.82 -26.76 -23.85
C ALA A 51 -30.21 -25.35 -24.13
N ILE A 52 -29.76 -24.63 -23.09
CA ILE A 52 -29.14 -23.34 -23.28
C ILE A 52 -27.69 -23.56 -23.70
N ASP A 53 -27.45 -23.52 -25.00
CA ASP A 53 -26.16 -23.61 -25.58
C ASP A 53 -25.58 -22.20 -25.76
N VAL A 54 -24.67 -21.80 -24.84
CA VAL A 54 -23.93 -20.53 -24.93
C VAL A 54 -22.54 -20.87 -25.39
N GLN A 55 -22.09 -20.29 -26.50
CA GLN A 55 -20.77 -20.51 -27.07
C GLN A 55 -19.76 -19.56 -26.45
N THR A 56 -18.47 -19.94 -26.42
CA THR A 56 -17.39 -19.13 -25.83
C THR A 56 -17.27 -17.74 -26.44
N TRP A 57 -17.50 -17.56 -27.75
CA TRP A 57 -17.49 -16.24 -28.37
C TRP A 57 -18.62 -15.31 -27.86
N GLN A 58 -19.80 -15.86 -27.53
CA GLN A 58 -20.90 -15.09 -26.95
C GLN A 58 -20.56 -14.62 -25.54
N ILE A 59 -19.89 -15.46 -24.74
CA ILE A 59 -19.38 -15.11 -23.42
C ILE A 59 -18.35 -13.99 -23.54
N ALA A 60 -17.40 -14.13 -24.47
CA ALA A 60 -16.39 -13.11 -24.74
C ALA A 60 -17.02 -11.78 -25.13
N LEU A 61 -18.03 -11.81 -25.96
CA LEU A 61 -18.76 -10.61 -26.39
C LEU A 61 -19.51 -9.93 -25.26
N VAL A 62 -20.18 -10.69 -24.39
CA VAL A 62 -20.88 -10.16 -23.21
C VAL A 62 -19.91 -9.52 -22.22
N VAL A 63 -18.77 -10.17 -21.94
CA VAL A 63 -17.75 -9.61 -21.05
C VAL A 63 -17.12 -8.36 -21.65
N LEU A 64 -16.79 -8.37 -22.94
CA LEU A 64 -16.25 -7.20 -23.62
C LEU A 64 -17.26 -6.03 -23.64
N ALA A 65 -18.51 -6.31 -23.98
CA ALA A 65 -19.56 -5.30 -23.98
C ALA A 65 -19.77 -4.68 -22.59
N SER A 66 -19.79 -5.50 -21.53
CA SER A 66 -19.93 -4.99 -20.17
C SER A 66 -18.79 -4.04 -19.77
N GLN A 67 -17.55 -4.35 -20.18
CA GLN A 67 -16.39 -3.50 -19.96
C GLN A 67 -16.49 -2.18 -20.74
N VAL A 68 -16.93 -2.25 -21.99
CA VAL A 68 -17.13 -1.05 -22.84
C VAL A 68 -18.23 -0.15 -22.27
N PHE A 69 -19.37 -0.71 -21.86
CA PHE A 69 -20.46 0.07 -21.25
C PHE A 69 -20.09 0.67 -19.90
N ALA A 70 -19.29 -0.02 -19.08
CA ALA A 70 -18.80 0.52 -17.82
C ALA A 70 -17.64 1.54 -17.96
N TYR A 71 -16.94 1.55 -19.09
CA TYR A 71 -15.74 2.37 -19.30
C TYR A 71 -15.96 3.87 -19.09
N PRO A 72 -17.03 4.51 -19.60
CA PRO A 72 -17.28 5.94 -19.39
C PRO A 72 -17.32 6.31 -17.91
N VAL A 73 -17.98 5.48 -17.09
CA VAL A 73 -18.09 5.71 -15.64
C VAL A 73 -16.75 5.45 -14.94
N THR A 74 -16.07 4.38 -15.32
CA THR A 74 -14.82 3.98 -14.66
C THR A 74 -13.63 4.88 -14.96
N ARG A 75 -13.63 5.63 -16.08
CA ARG A 75 -12.55 6.55 -16.48
C ARG A 75 -12.61 7.93 -15.81
N ILE A 76 -13.72 8.29 -15.19
CA ILE A 76 -13.92 9.63 -14.60
C ILE A 76 -12.87 9.89 -13.53
N GLY A 77 -12.22 11.06 -13.58
CA GLY A 77 -11.20 11.48 -12.62
C GLY A 77 -9.87 10.71 -12.67
N ARG A 78 -9.63 9.91 -13.72
CA ARG A 78 -8.40 9.13 -13.87
C ARG A 78 -7.45 9.75 -14.89
N ASP A 79 -6.17 9.84 -14.51
CA ASP A 79 -5.07 10.25 -15.38
C ASP A 79 -4.76 9.19 -16.45
N ARG A 80 -3.88 9.52 -17.41
CA ARG A 80 -3.51 8.64 -18.54
C ARG A 80 -2.96 7.29 -18.07
N ARG A 81 -2.13 7.29 -17.00
CA ARG A 81 -1.51 6.08 -16.47
C ARG A 81 -2.56 5.14 -15.88
N ARG A 82 -3.50 5.68 -15.10
CA ARG A 82 -4.60 4.88 -14.52
C ARG A 82 -5.57 4.34 -15.57
N ARG A 83 -5.77 5.07 -16.68
CA ARG A 83 -6.55 4.55 -17.81
C ARG A 83 -5.89 3.34 -18.45
N LEU A 84 -4.55 3.34 -18.57
CA LEU A 84 -3.81 2.19 -19.04
C LEU A 84 -3.97 0.98 -18.09
N GLU A 85 -3.93 1.21 -16.77
CA GLU A 85 -4.21 0.17 -15.76
C GLU A 85 -5.58 -0.48 -15.97
N LEU A 86 -6.61 0.34 -16.22
CA LEU A 86 -7.97 -0.16 -16.49
C LEU A 86 -8.01 -1.05 -17.73
N VAL A 87 -7.37 -0.63 -18.80
CA VAL A 87 -7.35 -1.40 -20.07
C VAL A 87 -6.62 -2.73 -19.87
N VAL A 88 -5.46 -2.72 -19.22
CA VAL A 88 -4.67 -3.93 -18.96
C VAL A 88 -5.47 -4.90 -18.06
N ASP A 89 -6.09 -4.43 -16.98
CA ASP A 89 -6.92 -5.26 -16.11
C ASP A 89 -8.13 -5.83 -16.86
N SER A 90 -8.80 -5.02 -17.69
CA SER A 90 -9.94 -5.47 -18.50
C SER A 90 -9.54 -6.53 -19.51
N ALA A 91 -8.40 -6.37 -20.18
CA ALA A 91 -7.87 -7.35 -21.13
C ALA A 91 -7.51 -8.67 -20.44
N LEU A 92 -6.85 -8.62 -19.28
CA LEU A 92 -6.51 -9.82 -18.49
C LEU A 92 -7.78 -10.56 -18.06
N ARG A 93 -8.79 -9.86 -17.56
CA ARG A 93 -10.06 -10.48 -17.13
C ARG A 93 -10.81 -11.12 -18.30
N LEU A 94 -10.88 -10.43 -19.44
CA LEU A 94 -11.46 -11.01 -20.64
C LEU A 94 -10.71 -12.30 -21.03
N GLY A 95 -9.38 -12.25 -21.09
CA GLY A 95 -8.55 -13.42 -21.40
C GLY A 95 -8.75 -14.57 -20.43
N THR A 96 -8.85 -14.28 -19.13
CA THR A 96 -9.10 -15.31 -18.08
C THR A 96 -10.46 -15.95 -18.23
N VAL A 97 -11.53 -15.17 -18.43
CA VAL A 97 -12.90 -15.70 -18.62
C VAL A 97 -12.99 -16.53 -19.89
N VAL A 98 -12.39 -16.06 -20.99
CA VAL A 98 -12.33 -16.80 -22.26
C VAL A 98 -11.54 -18.11 -22.09
N ALA A 99 -10.39 -18.10 -21.46
CA ALA A 99 -9.59 -19.28 -21.22
C ALA A 99 -10.33 -20.34 -20.40
N ILE A 100 -11.05 -19.93 -19.34
CA ILE A 100 -11.90 -20.83 -18.54
C ILE A 100 -13.02 -21.40 -19.41
N SER A 101 -13.68 -20.55 -20.20
CA SER A 101 -14.76 -21.00 -21.09
C SER A 101 -14.28 -22.03 -22.12
N LEU A 102 -13.12 -21.78 -22.76
CA LEU A 102 -12.49 -22.73 -23.70
C LEU A 102 -12.22 -24.08 -23.03
N ILE A 103 -11.61 -24.07 -21.84
CA ILE A 103 -11.28 -25.30 -21.10
C ILE A 103 -12.54 -26.09 -20.75
N VAL A 104 -13.59 -25.40 -20.32
CA VAL A 104 -14.78 -26.06 -19.80
C VAL A 104 -15.74 -26.48 -20.92
N ARG A 105 -15.82 -25.70 -22.02
CA ARG A 105 -16.85 -25.87 -23.05
C ARG A 105 -16.36 -26.46 -24.36
N ASP A 106 -15.17 -26.04 -24.80
CA ASP A 106 -14.73 -26.34 -26.17
C ASP A 106 -13.67 -27.44 -26.22
N LEU A 107 -12.83 -27.57 -25.17
CA LEU A 107 -11.80 -28.62 -25.17
C LEU A 107 -12.36 -30.00 -24.79
N PRO A 108 -12.15 -31.03 -25.63
CA PRO A 108 -12.60 -32.39 -25.37
C PRO A 108 -11.68 -33.13 -24.38
N LEU A 109 -11.67 -32.68 -23.11
CA LEU A 109 -10.73 -33.14 -22.07
C LEU A 109 -11.15 -34.47 -21.40
N ILE A 110 -12.42 -34.87 -21.52
CA ILE A 110 -12.96 -36.02 -20.79
C ILE A 110 -13.55 -37.01 -21.80
N SER A 111 -12.81 -38.04 -22.11
CA SER A 111 -13.26 -39.11 -23.02
C SER A 111 -13.79 -38.60 -24.38
N GLY A 112 -13.17 -37.54 -24.91
CA GLY A 112 -13.54 -36.95 -26.20
C GLY A 112 -14.70 -35.96 -26.19
N VAL A 113 -15.23 -35.63 -25.00
CA VAL A 113 -16.28 -34.61 -24.81
C VAL A 113 -15.79 -33.47 -23.91
N SER A 114 -16.49 -32.34 -23.95
CA SER A 114 -16.14 -31.20 -23.11
C SER A 114 -16.47 -31.45 -21.63
N VAL A 115 -15.82 -30.72 -20.71
CA VAL A 115 -16.12 -30.77 -19.28
C VAL A 115 -17.58 -30.38 -19.02
N SER A 116 -18.08 -29.40 -19.75
CA SER A 116 -19.45 -28.95 -19.69
C SER A 116 -20.44 -30.09 -19.99
N GLU A 117 -20.20 -30.85 -21.03
CA GLU A 117 -21.05 -31.95 -21.48
C GLU A 117 -20.92 -33.18 -20.56
N ALA A 118 -19.69 -33.60 -20.24
CA ALA A 118 -19.42 -34.72 -19.34
C ALA A 118 -20.04 -34.52 -17.95
N SER A 119 -20.01 -33.28 -17.46
CA SER A 119 -20.43 -32.95 -16.08
C SER A 119 -21.94 -32.96 -15.87
N THR A 120 -22.77 -33.04 -16.93
CA THR A 120 -24.25 -33.06 -16.82
C THR A 120 -24.76 -34.26 -16.02
N THR A 121 -24.03 -35.37 -16.07
CA THR A 121 -24.42 -36.63 -15.39
C THR A 121 -23.76 -36.77 -14.00
N TRP A 122 -22.92 -35.81 -13.58
CA TRP A 122 -22.16 -35.93 -12.34
C TRP A 122 -22.97 -35.47 -11.13
N MET A 123 -22.62 -36.04 -9.96
CA MET A 123 -23.11 -35.51 -8.68
C MET A 123 -22.59 -34.04 -8.49
N GLY A 124 -23.43 -33.20 -7.90
CA GLY A 124 -23.15 -31.77 -7.75
C GLY A 124 -21.76 -31.44 -7.11
N TRP A 125 -21.35 -32.22 -6.13
CA TRP A 125 -20.03 -32.00 -5.48
C TRP A 125 -18.84 -32.31 -6.43
N ARG A 126 -18.93 -33.36 -7.26
CA ARG A 126 -17.88 -33.68 -8.24
C ARG A 126 -17.76 -32.57 -9.26
N ARG A 127 -18.91 -32.09 -9.74
CA ARG A 127 -19.00 -30.99 -10.67
C ARG A 127 -18.40 -29.71 -10.07
N ALA A 128 -18.74 -29.38 -8.82
CA ALA A 128 -18.18 -28.24 -8.11
C ALA A 128 -16.65 -28.31 -8.07
N ILE A 129 -16.07 -29.44 -7.70
CA ILE A 129 -14.60 -29.62 -7.63
C ILE A 129 -13.95 -29.39 -8.98
N VAL A 130 -14.50 -29.96 -10.06
CA VAL A 130 -13.90 -29.83 -11.40
C VAL A 130 -13.99 -28.39 -11.91
N LEU A 131 -15.14 -27.73 -11.72
CA LEU A 131 -15.30 -26.33 -12.12
C LEU A 131 -14.39 -25.40 -11.31
N MET A 132 -14.29 -25.60 -9.99
CA MET A 132 -13.34 -24.84 -9.16
C MET A 132 -11.89 -25.09 -9.58
N SER A 133 -11.55 -26.33 -9.92
CA SER A 133 -10.20 -26.69 -10.37
C SER A 133 -9.86 -26.02 -11.71
N ALA A 134 -10.80 -25.97 -12.66
CA ALA A 134 -10.60 -25.28 -13.92
C ALA A 134 -10.39 -23.79 -13.74
N ILE A 135 -11.21 -23.13 -12.93
CA ILE A 135 -11.07 -21.71 -12.61
C ILE A 135 -9.73 -21.47 -11.90
N GLY A 136 -9.42 -22.27 -10.87
CA GLY A 136 -8.19 -22.16 -10.08
C GLY A 136 -6.94 -22.37 -10.93
N PHE A 137 -6.96 -23.31 -11.86
CA PHE A 137 -5.86 -23.55 -12.80
C PHE A 137 -5.56 -22.32 -13.66
N VAL A 138 -6.58 -21.74 -14.29
CA VAL A 138 -6.39 -20.53 -15.12
C VAL A 138 -5.92 -19.36 -14.29
N LEU A 139 -6.44 -19.16 -13.08
CA LEU A 139 -5.98 -18.10 -12.17
C LEU A 139 -4.53 -18.30 -11.72
N SER A 140 -4.10 -19.55 -11.53
CA SER A 140 -2.70 -19.85 -11.19
C SER A 140 -1.73 -19.44 -12.31
N LEU A 141 -2.14 -19.54 -13.55
CA LEU A 141 -1.37 -19.11 -14.72
C LEU A 141 -1.43 -17.58 -14.93
N GLU A 142 -2.57 -16.97 -14.66
CA GLU A 142 -2.76 -15.51 -14.80
C GLU A 142 -1.95 -14.72 -13.75
N THR A 143 -1.86 -15.23 -12.52
CA THR A 143 -1.19 -14.52 -11.41
C THR A 143 0.25 -14.10 -11.73
N PRO A 144 1.15 -14.97 -12.21
CA PRO A 144 2.51 -14.57 -12.57
C PRO A 144 2.53 -13.59 -13.74
N VAL A 145 1.62 -13.71 -14.71
CA VAL A 145 1.51 -12.75 -15.83
C VAL A 145 1.11 -11.37 -15.31
N ARG A 146 0.16 -11.29 -14.40
CA ARG A 146 -0.28 -10.05 -13.75
C ARG A 146 0.85 -9.41 -12.95
N VAL A 147 1.61 -10.19 -12.19
CA VAL A 147 2.78 -9.72 -11.43
C VAL A 147 3.86 -9.22 -12.38
N TRP A 148 4.18 -9.97 -13.45
CA TRP A 148 5.18 -9.58 -14.44
C TRP A 148 4.81 -8.28 -15.17
N LEU A 149 3.56 -8.14 -15.65
CA LEU A 149 3.07 -6.92 -16.28
C LEU A 149 3.17 -5.71 -15.34
N ARG A 150 2.87 -5.92 -14.07
CA ARG A 150 2.99 -4.90 -13.05
C ARG A 150 4.44 -4.40 -12.94
N HIS A 151 5.41 -5.29 -12.85
CA HIS A 151 6.83 -4.91 -12.79
C HIS A 151 7.31 -4.20 -14.05
N ARG A 152 6.85 -4.63 -15.22
CA ARG A 152 7.22 -4.01 -16.50
C ARG A 152 6.63 -2.61 -16.69
N VAL A 153 5.37 -2.42 -16.32
CA VAL A 153 4.63 -1.16 -16.57
C VAL A 153 4.88 -0.11 -15.48
N TRP A 154 5.10 -0.54 -14.22
CA TRP A 154 5.20 0.38 -13.08
C TRP A 154 6.58 0.53 -12.46
N GLY A 155 7.58 -0.25 -12.88
CA GLY A 155 8.94 -0.19 -12.34
C GLY A 155 9.07 -0.80 -10.93
N ARG A 156 10.31 -0.86 -10.45
CA ARG A 156 10.68 -1.51 -9.16
C ARG A 156 10.30 -0.72 -7.91
N ASP A 157 9.91 0.55 -8.03
CA ASP A 157 9.78 1.47 -6.89
C ASP A 157 8.55 1.25 -6.00
N ARG A 158 7.70 0.27 -6.31
CA ARG A 158 6.48 -0.05 -5.55
C ARG A 158 6.41 -1.52 -5.15
N ILE A 159 7.49 -2.03 -4.61
CA ILE A 159 7.58 -3.43 -4.25
C ILE A 159 6.83 -3.67 -2.94
N VAL A 160 5.63 -4.24 -3.04
CA VAL A 160 5.12 -5.14 -2.01
C VAL A 160 5.96 -6.41 -2.13
N GLU A 161 6.44 -6.96 -1.04
CA GLU A 161 7.20 -8.21 -1.08
C GLU A 161 6.42 -9.27 -1.87
N PRO A 162 7.06 -10.00 -2.82
CA PRO A 162 6.38 -10.97 -3.68
C PRO A 162 5.54 -11.99 -2.89
N ASN A 163 6.00 -12.39 -1.72
CA ASN A 163 5.33 -13.37 -0.86
C ASN A 163 4.05 -12.83 -0.21
N GLU A 164 4.02 -11.56 0.21
CA GLU A 164 2.81 -10.94 0.76
C GLU A 164 1.78 -10.69 -0.34
N ASP A 165 2.24 -10.25 -1.51
CA ASP A 165 1.38 -10.06 -2.67
C ASP A 165 0.75 -11.38 -3.12
N LEU A 166 1.54 -12.46 -3.12
CA LEU A 166 1.07 -13.80 -3.45
C LEU A 166 0.03 -14.31 -2.44
N ARG A 167 0.29 -14.21 -1.13
CA ARG A 167 -0.65 -14.65 -0.08
C ARG A 167 -1.99 -13.95 -0.15
N MET A 168 -1.99 -12.62 -0.33
CA MET A 168 -3.24 -11.87 -0.46
C MET A 168 -3.95 -12.17 -1.78
N THR A 169 -3.21 -12.39 -2.87
CA THR A 169 -3.79 -12.76 -4.17
C THR A 169 -4.42 -14.14 -4.09
N LEU A 170 -3.76 -15.11 -3.46
CA LEU A 170 -4.31 -16.45 -3.26
C LEU A 170 -5.61 -16.41 -2.42
N GLY A 171 -5.64 -15.65 -1.33
CA GLY A 171 -6.85 -15.50 -0.52
C GLY A 171 -8.04 -14.96 -1.33
N LEU A 172 -7.82 -13.91 -2.12
CA LEU A 172 -8.86 -13.37 -2.99
C LEU A 172 -9.26 -14.35 -4.09
N SER A 173 -8.29 -15.07 -4.68
CA SER A 173 -8.54 -16.06 -5.73
C SER A 173 -9.42 -17.20 -5.24
N VAL A 174 -9.20 -17.71 -4.03
CA VAL A 174 -10.04 -18.76 -3.43
C VAL A 174 -11.49 -18.29 -3.32
N VAL A 175 -11.73 -17.07 -2.85
CA VAL A 175 -13.07 -16.50 -2.74
C VAL A 175 -13.73 -16.37 -4.13
N LEU A 176 -12.99 -15.89 -5.13
CA LEU A 176 -13.49 -15.72 -6.49
C LEU A 176 -13.83 -17.06 -7.16
N VAL A 177 -12.95 -18.06 -7.00
CA VAL A 177 -13.15 -19.43 -7.51
C VAL A 177 -14.42 -20.03 -6.92
N ALA A 178 -14.54 -20.00 -5.59
CA ALA A 178 -15.70 -20.54 -4.89
C ALA A 178 -16.99 -19.80 -5.29
N SER A 179 -16.96 -18.47 -5.31
CA SER A 179 -18.15 -17.68 -5.66
C SER A 179 -18.61 -17.91 -7.10
N GLY A 180 -17.68 -17.98 -8.05
CA GLY A 180 -17.99 -18.25 -9.46
C GLY A 180 -18.61 -19.63 -9.66
N ALA A 181 -18.03 -20.67 -9.03
CA ALA A 181 -18.55 -22.03 -9.13
C ALA A 181 -19.90 -22.20 -8.43
N ILE A 182 -20.08 -21.63 -7.23
CA ILE A 182 -21.34 -21.66 -6.48
C ILE A 182 -22.45 -20.95 -7.26
N LEU A 183 -22.15 -19.78 -7.85
CA LEU A 183 -23.12 -19.05 -8.66
C LEU A 183 -23.55 -19.86 -9.90
N ALA A 184 -22.61 -20.52 -10.59
CA ALA A 184 -22.90 -21.35 -11.74
C ALA A 184 -23.79 -22.53 -11.37
N LEU A 185 -23.53 -23.22 -10.26
CA LEU A 185 -24.33 -24.34 -9.77
C LEU A 185 -25.72 -23.88 -9.27
N ALA A 186 -25.75 -22.75 -8.54
CA ALA A 186 -27.03 -22.18 -8.08
C ALA A 186 -27.91 -21.75 -9.25
N GLN A 187 -27.33 -21.26 -10.33
CA GLN A 187 -28.07 -20.88 -11.54
C GLN A 187 -28.77 -22.07 -12.19
N GLU A 188 -28.19 -23.27 -12.15
CA GLU A 188 -28.83 -24.48 -12.67
C GLU A 188 -30.12 -24.80 -11.91
N ALA A 189 -30.11 -24.61 -10.58
CA ALA A 189 -31.26 -24.91 -9.72
C ALA A 189 -32.30 -23.79 -9.68
N LEU A 190 -31.85 -22.52 -9.67
CA LEU A 190 -32.67 -21.33 -9.42
C LEU A 190 -32.87 -20.45 -10.66
N GLY A 191 -32.23 -20.80 -11.79
CA GLY A 191 -32.25 -19.95 -12.99
C GLY A 191 -31.68 -18.55 -12.71
N LEU A 192 -32.32 -17.51 -13.25
CA LEU A 192 -31.87 -16.11 -13.04
C LEU A 192 -31.98 -15.63 -11.60
N ALA A 193 -32.79 -16.26 -10.75
CA ALA A 193 -32.88 -15.90 -9.34
C ALA A 193 -31.56 -16.19 -8.58
N ALA A 194 -30.71 -17.07 -9.10
CA ALA A 194 -29.36 -17.29 -8.53
C ALA A 194 -28.50 -16.03 -8.54
N LEU A 195 -28.63 -15.15 -9.54
CA LEU A 195 -27.82 -13.93 -9.67
C LEU A 195 -27.95 -13.00 -8.46
N PRO A 196 -29.15 -12.54 -8.04
CA PRO A 196 -29.24 -11.68 -6.86
C PRO A 196 -28.80 -12.39 -5.57
N PHE A 197 -29.11 -13.68 -5.38
CA PHE A 197 -28.72 -14.43 -4.20
C PHE A 197 -27.20 -14.55 -4.06
N ALA A 198 -26.47 -14.84 -5.13
CA ALA A 198 -25.02 -14.95 -5.09
C ALA A 198 -24.32 -13.60 -5.11
N LEU A 199 -24.94 -12.55 -5.65
CA LEU A 199 -24.38 -11.20 -5.62
C LEU A 199 -24.38 -10.59 -4.21
N VAL A 200 -25.36 -10.92 -3.36
CA VAL A 200 -25.44 -10.37 -1.99
C VAL A 200 -24.14 -10.61 -1.19
N PRO A 201 -23.63 -11.85 -1.00
CA PRO A 201 -22.40 -12.06 -0.26
C PRO A 201 -21.18 -11.42 -0.94
N LEU A 202 -21.13 -11.37 -2.26
CA LEU A 202 -20.06 -10.69 -3.00
C LEU A 202 -20.07 -9.19 -2.77
N VAL A 203 -21.23 -8.55 -2.83
CA VAL A 203 -21.40 -7.11 -2.57
C VAL A 203 -21.08 -6.80 -1.11
N VAL A 204 -21.56 -7.61 -0.16
CA VAL A 204 -21.25 -7.43 1.27
C VAL A 204 -19.75 -7.52 1.51
N THR A 205 -19.07 -8.53 0.94
CA THR A 205 -17.62 -8.67 1.02
C THR A 205 -16.91 -7.46 0.42
N GLN A 206 -17.36 -6.99 -0.72
CA GLN A 206 -16.77 -5.81 -1.37
C GLN A 206 -16.97 -4.53 -0.55
N VAL A 207 -18.16 -4.32 -0.01
CA VAL A 207 -18.45 -3.20 0.89
C VAL A 207 -17.57 -3.28 2.14
N ALA A 208 -17.40 -4.46 2.73
CA ALA A 208 -16.51 -4.66 3.88
C ALA A 208 -15.05 -4.31 3.55
N ILE A 209 -14.53 -4.75 2.40
CA ILE A 209 -13.17 -4.41 1.94
C ILE A 209 -13.04 -2.89 1.71
N LEU A 210 -14.02 -2.26 1.08
CA LEU A 210 -14.03 -0.81 0.86
C LEU A 210 -14.08 -0.04 2.18
N HIS A 211 -14.89 -0.51 3.13
CA HIS A 211 -14.98 0.09 4.46
C HIS A 211 -13.65 -0.03 5.22
N GLN A 212 -13.04 -1.21 5.22
CA GLN A 212 -11.72 -1.42 5.79
C GLN A 212 -10.66 -0.51 5.14
N ALA A 213 -10.69 -0.36 3.81
CA ALA A 213 -9.78 0.54 3.11
C ALA A 213 -10.01 2.02 3.47
N ARG A 214 -11.26 2.44 3.76
CA ARG A 214 -11.57 3.80 4.26
C ARG A 214 -11.01 4.02 5.66
N ILE A 215 -11.20 3.06 6.58
CA ILE A 215 -10.63 3.12 7.93
C ILE A 215 -9.12 3.26 7.87
N GLN A 216 -8.44 2.45 7.05
CA GLN A 216 -6.99 2.52 6.86
C GLN A 216 -6.51 3.86 6.26
N ARG A 217 -7.32 4.48 5.40
CA ARG A 217 -7.01 5.82 4.87
C ARG A 217 -7.18 6.90 5.93
N ALA A 218 -8.30 6.87 6.66
CA ALA A 218 -8.55 7.80 7.75
C ALA A 218 -7.45 7.73 8.81
N HIS A 219 -7.05 6.52 9.20
CA HIS A 219 -5.96 6.30 10.12
C HIS A 219 -4.64 6.93 9.63
N ARG A 220 -4.25 6.67 8.36
CA ARG A 220 -3.06 7.29 7.78
C ARG A 220 -3.15 8.82 7.70
N GLN A 221 -4.34 9.37 7.44
CA GLN A 221 -4.54 10.81 7.46
C GLN A 221 -4.36 11.39 8.87
N SER A 222 -4.85 10.70 9.91
CA SER A 222 -4.64 11.08 11.30
C SER A 222 -3.17 11.06 11.69
N VAL A 223 -2.43 9.99 11.36
CA VAL A 223 -0.98 9.91 11.60
C VAL A 223 -0.25 11.09 10.93
N ARG A 224 -0.59 11.43 9.69
CA ARG A 224 0.01 12.57 8.98
C ARG A 224 -0.36 13.92 9.57
N ALA A 225 -1.60 14.08 10.04
CA ALA A 225 -2.02 15.31 10.71
C ALA A 225 -1.22 15.49 12.00
N LEU A 226 -1.08 14.43 12.79
CA LEU A 226 -0.28 14.43 14.02
C LEU A 226 1.20 14.70 13.75
N SER A 227 1.79 14.09 12.71
CA SER A 227 3.20 14.30 12.36
C SER A 227 3.53 15.75 12.00
N ARG A 228 2.54 16.53 11.56
CA ARG A 228 2.71 17.94 11.21
C ARG A 228 2.54 18.90 12.41
N MET A 229 2.06 18.42 13.54
CA MET A 229 1.83 19.29 14.72
C MET A 229 3.12 19.96 15.20
N PRO A 230 4.26 19.25 15.39
CA PRO A 230 5.52 19.91 15.76
C PRO A 230 6.01 20.90 14.71
N GLU A 231 5.80 20.62 13.41
CA GLU A 231 6.18 21.51 12.32
C GLU A 231 5.33 22.80 12.31
N VAL A 232 4.00 22.67 12.48
CA VAL A 232 3.08 23.82 12.53
C VAL A 232 3.32 24.67 13.79
N ALA A 233 3.66 24.04 14.91
CA ALA A 233 4.05 24.72 16.13
C ALA A 233 5.43 25.39 16.03
N GLY A 234 6.18 25.19 14.95
CA GLY A 234 7.53 25.77 14.76
C GLY A 234 8.60 25.12 15.61
N LEU A 235 8.34 23.92 16.15
CA LEU A 235 9.27 23.16 16.99
C LEU A 235 10.33 22.45 16.16
N VAL A 236 9.97 22.00 14.96
CA VAL A 236 10.86 21.31 14.01
C VAL A 236 10.73 21.92 12.61
N PRO A 237 11.75 21.76 11.73
CA PRO A 237 11.69 22.21 10.35
C PRO A 237 10.55 21.54 9.57
N ARG A 238 9.97 22.23 8.59
CA ARG A 238 8.94 21.68 7.74
C ARG A 238 9.46 20.49 6.94
N GLY A 239 8.71 19.38 6.94
CA GLY A 239 9.08 18.17 6.23
C GLY A 239 10.11 17.29 6.94
N HIS A 240 10.58 17.68 8.14
CA HIS A 240 11.55 16.91 8.93
C HIS A 240 11.10 15.47 9.14
N ALA A 241 9.93 15.26 9.77
CA ALA A 241 9.41 13.94 10.05
C ALA A 241 9.24 13.06 8.79
N ALA A 242 8.79 13.67 7.69
CA ALA A 242 8.65 12.95 6.42
C ALA A 242 10.02 12.56 5.83
N THR A 243 11.05 13.39 6.01
CA THR A 243 12.40 13.12 5.52
C THR A 243 13.06 12.01 6.33
N VAL A 244 12.96 12.07 7.67
CA VAL A 244 13.42 10.99 8.58
C VAL A 244 12.71 9.67 8.26
N ALA A 245 11.40 9.69 8.00
CA ALA A 245 10.64 8.49 7.64
C ALA A 245 11.10 7.89 6.30
N ARG A 246 11.32 8.71 5.27
CA ARG A 246 11.86 8.24 3.98
C ARG A 246 13.22 7.58 4.13
N LEU A 247 14.13 8.24 4.83
CA LEU A 247 15.48 7.72 5.08
C LEU A 247 15.44 6.44 5.90
N GLY A 248 14.68 6.43 7.00
CA GLY A 248 14.51 5.26 7.84
C GLY A 248 13.95 4.04 7.09
N VAL A 249 12.94 4.26 6.24
CA VAL A 249 12.40 3.19 5.38
C VAL A 249 13.44 2.65 4.41
N ALA A 250 14.23 3.51 3.77
CA ALA A 250 15.29 3.09 2.85
C ALA A 250 16.37 2.26 3.57
N VAL A 251 16.78 2.68 4.77
CA VAL A 251 17.73 1.93 5.61
C VAL A 251 17.12 0.61 6.10
N GLY A 252 15.85 0.60 6.50
CA GLY A 252 15.15 -0.62 6.89
C GLY A 252 15.05 -1.65 5.76
N GLN A 253 14.82 -1.19 4.53
CA GLN A 253 14.82 -2.04 3.33
C GLN A 253 16.22 -2.57 3.00
N GLU A 254 17.28 -1.75 3.17
CA GLU A 254 18.66 -2.19 2.99
C GLU A 254 19.05 -3.29 4.00
N LEU A 255 18.49 -3.21 5.21
CA LEU A 255 18.65 -4.23 6.26
C LEU A 255 17.72 -5.42 6.10
N ALA A 256 16.95 -5.49 5.01
CA ALA A 256 15.97 -6.54 4.72
C ALA A 256 14.93 -6.75 5.84
N LEU A 257 14.47 -5.66 6.48
CA LEU A 257 13.40 -5.75 7.48
C LEU A 257 12.11 -6.26 6.86
N PRO A 258 11.32 -7.07 7.57
CA PRO A 258 9.99 -7.47 7.14
C PRO A 258 9.10 -6.25 6.90
N THR A 259 8.19 -6.33 5.92
CA THR A 259 7.29 -5.21 5.54
C THR A 259 6.49 -4.65 6.71
N ARG A 260 6.10 -5.53 7.67
CA ARG A 260 5.42 -5.11 8.90
C ARG A 260 6.31 -4.19 9.74
N ASP A 261 7.57 -4.52 9.90
CA ASP A 261 8.54 -3.78 10.70
C ASP A 261 8.91 -2.45 10.04
N VAL A 262 9.01 -2.43 8.70
CA VAL A 262 9.17 -1.21 7.90
C VAL A 262 7.97 -0.27 8.08
N ALA A 263 6.73 -0.80 8.13
CA ALA A 263 5.54 0.02 8.35
C ALA A 263 5.50 0.61 9.78
N VAL A 264 5.93 -0.15 10.79
CA VAL A 264 6.11 0.37 12.16
C VAL A 264 7.15 1.48 12.19
N LEU A 265 8.31 1.27 11.56
CA LEU A 265 9.39 2.25 11.45
C LEU A 265 8.91 3.54 10.75
N GLU A 266 8.23 3.43 9.60
CA GLU A 266 7.67 4.59 8.87
C GLU A 266 6.75 5.41 9.78
N THR A 267 5.85 4.74 10.50
CA THR A 267 4.90 5.40 11.37
C THR A 267 5.58 6.02 12.59
N ALA A 268 6.54 5.32 13.20
CA ALA A 268 7.32 5.82 14.32
C ALA A 268 8.14 7.04 13.90
N ALA A 269 8.77 7.01 12.73
CA ALA A 269 9.54 8.13 12.20
C ALA A 269 8.67 9.36 11.87
N LEU A 270 7.41 9.15 11.45
CA LEU A 270 6.47 10.26 11.27
C LEU A 270 6.03 10.91 12.59
N LEU A 271 6.04 10.17 13.68
CA LEU A 271 5.48 10.61 14.97
C LEU A 271 6.55 10.84 16.05
N HIS A 272 7.84 10.66 15.75
CA HIS A 272 8.91 10.63 16.74
C HIS A 272 9.11 11.95 17.51
N ASP A 273 8.78 13.04 16.88
CA ASP A 273 8.90 14.40 17.46
C ASP A 273 7.67 14.89 18.21
N LEU A 274 6.63 14.07 18.33
CA LEU A 274 5.42 14.48 19.05
C LEU A 274 5.69 14.88 20.50
N GLY A 275 6.71 14.30 21.13
CA GLY A 275 7.10 14.68 22.47
C GLY A 275 7.60 16.13 22.58
N GLN A 276 8.06 16.75 21.50
CA GLN A 276 8.49 18.16 21.55
C GLN A 276 7.35 19.13 21.85
N VAL A 277 6.10 18.74 21.66
CA VAL A 277 4.93 19.61 21.96
C VAL A 277 4.77 19.92 23.46
N VAL A 278 5.37 19.12 24.34
CA VAL A 278 5.34 19.39 25.79
C VAL A 278 6.41 20.41 26.25
N LEU A 279 7.34 20.76 25.36
CA LEU A 279 8.43 21.69 25.67
C LEU A 279 7.90 23.11 25.86
N ARG A 280 8.30 23.75 26.95
CA ARG A 280 8.05 25.18 27.19
C ARG A 280 8.94 26.08 26.33
N ARG A 281 10.13 25.59 25.93
CA ARG A 281 11.08 26.30 25.08
C ARG A 281 11.51 25.37 23.95
N PRO A 282 11.41 25.79 22.69
CA PRO A 282 11.84 24.98 21.55
C PRO A 282 13.33 24.66 21.63
N ILE A 283 13.70 23.45 21.17
CA ILE A 283 15.09 23.11 20.93
C ILE A 283 15.59 23.92 19.73
N PRO A 284 16.81 24.51 19.77
CA PRO A 284 17.34 25.24 18.65
C PRO A 284 17.34 24.39 17.35
N GLY A 285 16.64 24.87 16.32
CA GLY A 285 16.49 24.13 15.05
C GLY A 285 15.64 22.87 15.14
N GLY A 286 15.06 22.53 16.29
CA GLY A 286 14.29 21.31 16.51
C GLY A 286 15.15 20.03 16.59
N ALA A 287 16.49 20.18 16.55
CA ALA A 287 17.44 19.08 16.47
C ALA A 287 17.60 18.38 17.82
N THR A 288 16.82 17.31 18.04
CA THR A 288 16.80 16.56 19.31
C THR A 288 18.16 15.94 19.63
N VAL A 289 18.98 15.63 18.64
CA VAL A 289 20.34 15.09 18.83
C VAL A 289 21.25 16.04 19.58
N LEU A 290 20.96 17.36 19.60
CA LEU A 290 21.71 18.37 20.28
C LEU A 290 21.26 18.64 21.72
N ALA A 291 20.15 18.04 22.14
CA ALA A 291 19.64 18.13 23.51
C ALA A 291 20.43 17.21 24.45
N ALA A 292 20.38 17.51 25.75
CA ALA A 292 20.97 16.63 26.75
C ALA A 292 20.31 15.24 26.74
N SER A 293 21.06 14.18 27.06
CA SER A 293 20.57 12.79 26.96
C SER A 293 19.29 12.56 27.79
N GLY A 294 19.17 13.17 28.96
CA GLY A 294 17.97 13.10 29.80
C GLY A 294 16.75 13.77 29.16
N ASP A 295 16.97 14.88 28.45
CA ASP A 295 15.88 15.58 27.74
C ASP A 295 15.44 14.77 26.53
N GLN A 296 16.39 14.16 25.78
CA GLN A 296 16.05 13.26 24.67
C GLN A 296 15.20 12.08 25.14
N GLU A 297 15.56 11.46 26.28
CA GLU A 297 14.84 10.35 26.86
C GLU A 297 13.44 10.77 27.33
N HIS A 298 13.33 11.93 27.98
CA HIS A 298 12.04 12.48 28.39
C HIS A 298 11.13 12.75 27.19
N LEU A 299 11.62 13.40 26.15
CA LEU A 299 10.85 13.67 24.94
C LEU A 299 10.40 12.37 24.23
N ALA A 300 11.24 11.35 24.19
CA ALA A 300 10.91 10.07 23.63
C ALA A 300 9.77 9.39 24.42
N GLN A 301 9.80 9.46 25.75
CA GLN A 301 8.75 8.92 26.62
C GLN A 301 7.42 9.67 26.48
N GLU A 302 7.46 11.00 26.46
CA GLU A 302 6.25 11.82 26.26
C GLU A 302 5.62 11.57 24.88
N GLY A 303 6.43 11.54 23.84
CA GLY A 303 5.96 11.19 22.49
C GLY A 303 5.33 9.79 22.42
N ALA A 304 5.97 8.81 23.05
CA ALA A 304 5.47 7.44 23.14
C ALA A 304 4.14 7.38 23.94
N ALA A 305 4.03 8.12 25.03
CA ALA A 305 2.80 8.19 25.83
C ALA A 305 1.62 8.76 25.02
N ILE A 306 1.85 9.82 24.26
CA ILE A 306 0.82 10.38 23.35
C ILE A 306 0.36 9.32 22.35
N VAL A 307 1.29 8.58 21.71
CA VAL A 307 1.00 7.57 20.70
C VAL A 307 0.32 6.33 21.32
N ALA A 308 0.64 5.96 22.55
CA ALA A 308 0.08 4.81 23.26
C ALA A 308 -1.45 4.90 23.45
N HIS A 309 -2.01 6.10 23.50
CA HIS A 309 -3.46 6.29 23.57
C HIS A 309 -4.19 5.82 22.32
N VAL A 310 -3.49 5.57 21.23
CA VAL A 310 -4.04 4.99 20.00
C VAL A 310 -3.81 3.47 20.01
N GLY A 311 -4.77 2.72 20.53
CA GLY A 311 -4.67 1.32 20.96
C GLY A 311 -4.07 0.28 19.98
N HIS A 312 -3.86 0.61 18.73
CA HIS A 312 -3.23 -0.30 17.74
C HIS A 312 -1.82 0.15 17.32
N LEU A 313 -1.24 1.15 18.00
CA LEU A 313 0.10 1.68 17.75
C LEU A 313 1.13 1.30 18.84
N SER A 314 0.90 0.22 19.60
CA SER A 314 1.80 -0.21 20.68
C SER A 314 3.25 -0.39 20.19
N ALA A 315 3.48 -1.10 19.08
CA ALA A 315 4.81 -1.28 18.52
C ALA A 315 5.47 0.04 18.05
N VAL A 316 4.65 1.01 17.60
CA VAL A 316 5.11 2.36 17.25
C VAL A 316 5.51 3.12 18.49
N SER A 317 4.68 3.09 19.55
CA SER A 317 4.97 3.70 20.84
C SER A 317 6.25 3.14 21.46
N GLU A 318 6.43 1.81 21.48
CA GLU A 318 7.67 1.16 21.93
C GLU A 318 8.90 1.60 21.14
N THR A 319 8.76 1.75 19.81
CA THR A 319 9.85 2.23 18.95
C THR A 319 10.21 3.67 19.28
N ILE A 320 9.22 4.56 19.50
CA ILE A 320 9.44 5.95 19.88
C ILE A 320 10.06 6.05 21.28
N ALA A 321 9.57 5.29 22.25
CA ALA A 321 10.13 5.28 23.59
C ALA A 321 11.62 4.89 23.61
N ALA A 322 12.01 3.96 22.75
CA ALA A 322 13.37 3.43 22.68
C ALA A 322 14.31 4.25 21.78
N GLN A 323 13.82 5.29 21.05
CA GLN A 323 14.64 6.01 20.06
C GLN A 323 15.82 6.76 20.68
N ALA A 324 15.69 7.24 21.91
CA ALA A 324 16.77 7.96 22.63
C ALA A 324 17.81 7.01 23.23
N THR A 325 17.51 5.71 23.38
CA THR A 325 18.38 4.76 24.07
C THR A 325 19.69 4.53 23.31
N PRO A 326 20.88 4.72 23.96
CA PRO A 326 22.18 4.48 23.34
C PRO A 326 22.41 3.01 22.98
N TYR A 327 23.10 2.75 21.87
CA TYR A 327 23.37 1.39 21.38
C TYR A 327 24.15 0.53 22.38
N HIS A 328 25.12 1.10 23.11
CA HIS A 328 25.93 0.37 24.08
C HIS A 328 25.09 -0.28 25.21
N HIS A 329 23.87 0.20 25.49
CA HIS A 329 22.98 -0.41 26.45
C HIS A 329 22.54 -1.83 26.05
N ILE A 330 22.54 -2.17 24.74
CA ILE A 330 22.29 -3.53 24.26
C ILE A 330 23.40 -4.46 24.77
N VAL A 331 24.65 -4.02 24.63
CA VAL A 331 25.83 -4.82 24.96
C VAL A 331 26.02 -4.93 26.47
N GLN A 332 25.90 -3.81 27.18
CA GLN A 332 26.20 -3.74 28.62
C GLN A 332 25.07 -4.23 29.52
N ARG A 333 23.81 -3.94 29.14
CA ARG A 333 22.64 -4.23 30.00
C ARG A 333 21.78 -5.36 29.46
N ARG A 334 22.15 -5.99 28.34
CA ARG A 334 21.33 -6.97 27.62
C ARG A 334 19.92 -6.45 27.32
N ALA A 335 19.79 -5.12 27.12
CA ALA A 335 18.53 -4.48 26.77
C ALA A 335 18.12 -4.87 25.33
N ARG A 336 16.85 -5.16 25.13
CA ARG A 336 16.30 -5.36 23.77
C ARG A 336 15.80 -4.03 23.25
N ILE A 337 16.62 -3.35 22.42
CA ILE A 337 16.18 -2.18 21.70
C ILE A 337 15.70 -2.63 20.32
N PRO A 338 14.43 -2.37 19.93
CA PRO A 338 13.94 -2.71 18.61
C PRO A 338 14.85 -2.17 17.50
N VAL A 339 15.05 -2.95 16.44
CA VAL A 339 15.89 -2.49 15.32
C VAL A 339 15.31 -1.23 14.68
N GLN A 340 13.99 -1.08 14.67
CA GLN A 340 13.28 0.11 14.21
C GLN A 340 13.70 1.37 14.98
N ALA A 341 13.84 1.28 16.31
CA ALA A 341 14.28 2.40 17.15
C ALA A 341 15.75 2.78 16.86
N ARG A 342 16.62 1.78 16.62
CA ARG A 342 18.02 2.02 16.23
C ARG A 342 18.16 2.70 14.88
N ILE A 343 17.32 2.30 13.90
CA ILE A 343 17.27 2.94 12.60
C ILE A 343 16.73 4.36 12.72
N LEU A 344 15.65 4.55 13.49
CA LEU A 344 15.06 5.86 13.73
C LEU A 344 16.09 6.82 14.35
N LYS A 345 16.82 6.37 15.38
CA LYS A 345 17.88 7.16 16.03
C LYS A 345 18.95 7.63 15.04
N VAL A 346 19.46 6.73 14.21
CA VAL A 346 20.50 7.05 13.21
C VAL A 346 19.95 7.98 12.12
N ALA A 347 18.76 7.69 11.60
CA ALA A 347 18.13 8.50 10.55
C ALA A 347 17.81 9.92 11.04
N ASN A 348 17.28 10.05 12.26
CA ASN A 348 17.00 11.35 12.86
C ASN A 348 18.29 12.14 13.10
N ALA A 349 19.29 11.54 13.74
CA ALA A 349 20.56 12.21 14.01
C ALA A 349 21.23 12.70 12.71
N TYR A 350 21.20 11.90 11.65
CA TYR A 350 21.75 12.30 10.36
C TYR A 350 21.03 13.53 9.78
N ILE A 351 19.69 13.56 9.81
CA ILE A 351 18.91 14.70 9.31
C ILE A 351 19.10 15.94 10.20
N ASP A 352 19.18 15.76 11.51
CA ASP A 352 19.47 16.84 12.47
C ASP A 352 20.85 17.47 12.22
N TYR A 353 21.89 16.65 11.96
CA TYR A 353 23.22 17.13 11.63
C TYR A 353 23.28 17.87 10.28
N LEU A 354 22.42 17.52 9.34
CA LEU A 354 22.25 18.26 8.08
C LEU A 354 21.43 19.55 8.23
N GLY A 355 20.96 19.89 9.44
CA GLY A 355 20.07 21.04 9.65
C GLY A 355 18.71 20.92 8.98
N GLY A 356 18.22 19.71 8.74
CA GLY A 356 16.94 19.42 8.14
C GLY A 356 16.86 19.55 6.61
N ALA A 357 17.98 19.84 5.94
CA ALA A 357 18.01 20.22 4.52
C ALA A 357 18.61 19.13 3.61
N LEU A 358 18.10 17.89 3.68
CA LEU A 358 18.62 16.74 2.93
C LEU A 358 18.76 17.00 1.41
N GLU A 359 17.78 17.70 0.81
CA GLU A 359 17.72 17.89 -0.64
C GLU A 359 18.61 19.04 -1.15
N THR A 360 19.02 19.94 -0.25
CA THR A 360 19.81 21.16 -0.57
C THR A 360 21.19 21.16 0.07
N ALA A 361 21.49 20.17 0.90
CA ALA A 361 22.80 20.02 1.51
C ALA A 361 23.87 19.73 0.44
N ASP A 362 25.01 20.39 0.53
CA ASP A 362 26.14 20.08 -0.31
C ASP A 362 26.87 18.82 0.17
N ARG A 363 27.84 18.36 -0.62
CA ARG A 363 28.59 17.15 -0.31
C ARG A 363 29.35 17.25 1.02
N ALA A 364 29.87 18.41 1.33
CA ALA A 364 30.61 18.63 2.55
C ALA A 364 29.71 18.49 3.80
N ALA A 365 28.49 19.01 3.75
CA ALA A 365 27.52 18.84 4.84
C ALA A 365 27.16 17.37 5.08
N HIS A 366 27.03 16.59 4.00
CA HIS A 366 26.79 15.15 4.11
C HIS A 366 27.97 14.40 4.73
N GLU A 367 29.21 14.74 4.32
CA GLU A 367 30.43 14.16 4.89
C GLU A 367 30.56 14.52 6.38
N GLU A 368 30.30 15.78 6.76
CA GLU A 368 30.29 16.21 8.15
C GLU A 368 29.24 15.50 9.00
N ALA A 369 28.03 15.33 8.48
CA ALA A 369 26.96 14.60 9.18
C ALA A 369 27.32 13.12 9.42
N LEU A 370 27.95 12.47 8.45
CA LEU A 370 28.46 11.11 8.60
C LEU A 370 29.60 11.03 9.61
N GLU A 371 30.55 11.96 9.57
CA GLU A 371 31.65 12.02 10.53
C GLU A 371 31.13 12.11 11.97
N ARG A 372 30.13 12.96 12.22
CA ARG A 372 29.47 13.05 13.54
C ARG A 372 28.80 11.74 13.97
N LEU A 373 28.18 10.99 13.05
CA LEU A 373 27.68 9.65 13.36
C LEU A 373 28.78 8.68 13.70
N TYR A 374 29.94 8.75 13.01
CA TYR A 374 31.10 7.91 13.31
C TYR A 374 31.70 8.17 14.68
N LEU A 375 31.70 9.42 15.17
CA LEU A 375 32.13 9.72 16.54
C LEU A 375 31.34 8.99 17.62
N GLY A 376 30.07 8.66 17.35
CA GLY A 376 29.20 7.89 18.25
C GLY A 376 29.10 6.41 17.92
N LEU A 377 29.86 5.91 16.94
CA LEU A 377 29.71 4.54 16.43
C LEU A 377 30.00 3.49 17.50
N GLY A 378 29.10 2.52 17.66
CA GLY A 378 29.20 1.46 18.66
C GLY A 378 28.84 1.87 20.08
N TYR A 379 28.84 3.17 20.40
CA TYR A 379 28.39 3.72 21.68
C TYR A 379 26.94 4.23 21.58
N GLU A 380 26.70 5.27 20.77
CA GLU A 380 25.36 5.85 20.54
C GLU A 380 24.62 5.14 19.43
N TYR A 381 25.30 4.83 18.33
CA TYR A 381 24.72 4.35 17.10
C TYR A 381 25.11 2.91 16.79
N ASP A 382 24.15 2.14 16.27
CA ASP A 382 24.38 0.76 15.81
C ASP A 382 25.26 0.77 14.54
N PRO A 383 26.45 0.14 14.57
CA PRO A 383 27.36 0.09 13.42
C PRO A 383 26.72 -0.52 12.15
N LYS A 384 25.83 -1.49 12.32
CA LYS A 384 25.13 -2.13 11.18
C LYS A 384 24.16 -1.15 10.51
N VAL A 385 23.50 -0.32 11.31
CA VAL A 385 22.55 0.68 10.81
C VAL A 385 23.28 1.81 10.09
N VAL A 386 24.42 2.29 10.66
CA VAL A 386 25.23 3.33 10.02
C VAL A 386 25.79 2.83 8.68
N ALA A 387 26.30 1.61 8.62
CA ALA A 387 26.78 1.01 7.37
C ALA A 387 25.66 0.84 6.32
N ALA A 388 24.42 0.53 6.74
CA ALA A 388 23.28 0.48 5.84
C ALA A 388 22.89 1.87 5.33
N LEU A 389 22.94 2.90 6.20
CA LEU A 389 22.71 4.29 5.80
C LEU A 389 23.69 4.72 4.71
N GLU A 390 24.99 4.45 4.88
CA GLU A 390 26.00 4.78 3.87
C GLU A 390 25.72 4.12 2.51
N LYS A 391 25.33 2.84 2.51
CA LYS A 391 24.96 2.14 1.27
C LYS A 391 23.76 2.79 0.59
N VAL A 392 22.76 3.22 1.36
CA VAL A 392 21.58 3.93 0.85
C VAL A 392 21.99 5.26 0.21
N LEU A 393 22.82 6.04 0.89
CA LEU A 393 23.32 7.32 0.39
C LEU A 393 24.18 7.16 -0.87
N ALA A 394 25.06 6.14 -0.90
CA ALA A 394 25.92 5.86 -2.06
C ALA A 394 25.12 5.47 -3.31
N ARG A 395 23.99 4.75 -3.18
CA ARG A 395 23.15 4.33 -4.32
C ARG A 395 22.30 5.45 -4.89
N GLY A 396 21.81 6.35 -4.04
CA GLY A 396 20.87 7.38 -4.44
C GLY A 396 21.53 8.69 -4.87
N GLY A 397 22.85 8.86 -4.65
CA GLY A 397 23.47 10.17 -4.59
C GLY A 397 22.92 10.98 -3.40
N PHE A 398 23.60 12.00 -2.97
CA PHE A 398 23.20 12.81 -1.81
C PHE A 398 21.86 13.56 -1.95
N GLY A 399 21.21 13.52 -3.13
CA GLY A 399 19.91 14.16 -3.40
C GLY A 399 18.80 13.25 -3.89
N ALA A 400 19.05 11.95 -4.12
CA ALA A 400 18.10 11.05 -4.77
C ALA A 400 17.53 9.98 -3.82
N ILE A 401 17.16 10.34 -2.61
CA ILE A 401 16.21 9.50 -1.86
C ILE A 401 14.88 9.61 -2.62
N PRO A 402 14.31 8.48 -3.10
CA PRO A 402 13.10 8.54 -3.90
C PRO A 402 12.06 9.41 -3.22
N ALA A 403 11.51 10.38 -3.95
CA ALA A 403 10.40 11.17 -3.45
C ALA A 403 9.35 10.23 -2.89
N ALA A 404 8.84 10.50 -1.71
CA ALA A 404 7.78 9.70 -1.10
C ALA A 404 6.70 9.44 -2.14
N ASP A 405 6.16 8.21 -2.19
CA ASP A 405 5.02 7.86 -3.05
C ASP A 405 4.05 9.05 -3.09
N PRO A 406 3.71 9.62 -4.27
CA PRO A 406 2.76 10.72 -4.37
C PRO A 406 1.39 10.37 -3.76
N ALA A 407 1.10 9.08 -3.50
CA ALA A 407 0.02 8.67 -2.60
C ALA A 407 0.32 9.08 -1.13
N ILE A 408 1.56 9.36 -0.77
CA ILE A 408 1.99 9.91 0.52
C ILE A 408 2.06 11.45 0.46
N GLY A 409 2.46 12.05 -0.68
CA GLY A 409 2.59 13.50 -0.87
C GLY A 409 1.54 14.18 -1.76
N GLY A 410 0.76 13.41 -2.52
CA GLY A 410 0.04 13.89 -3.70
C GLY A 410 -1.31 14.58 -3.51
N ALA A 411 -1.72 14.96 -2.30
CA ALA A 411 -2.93 15.78 -2.15
C ALA A 411 -2.67 17.25 -1.75
N TYR A 412 -1.42 17.65 -1.50
CA TYR A 412 -1.10 18.98 -1.00
C TYR A 412 -0.03 19.76 -1.79
N GLY A 413 0.55 19.17 -2.84
CA GLY A 413 1.50 19.87 -3.72
C GLY A 413 0.85 20.84 -4.71
N ALA A 414 -0.43 20.70 -5.00
CA ALA A 414 -1.11 21.50 -6.01
C ALA A 414 -1.76 22.81 -5.47
N SER A 415 -1.80 23.02 -4.17
CA SER A 415 -2.39 24.23 -3.57
C SER A 415 -1.35 25.20 -2.96
N ALA A 416 -0.07 24.90 -3.04
CA ALA A 416 0.99 25.75 -2.48
C ALA A 416 1.60 26.75 -3.47
N GLU A 417 1.27 26.67 -4.78
CA GLU A 417 1.80 27.61 -5.77
C GLU A 417 0.98 28.90 -5.98
N THR A 418 -0.18 29.02 -5.34
CA THR A 418 -1.03 30.23 -5.48
C THR A 418 -1.38 30.85 -4.12
N GLY A 419 -0.42 31.08 -3.26
CA GLY A 419 -0.73 31.79 -2.01
C GLY A 419 0.46 32.02 -1.11
N ASN A 420 1.15 33.07 -1.38
CA ASN A 420 1.81 33.94 -0.42
C ASN A 420 3.33 34.08 -0.46
N LYS A 421 3.77 34.96 -1.33
CA LYS A 421 4.99 35.73 -1.12
C LYS A 421 4.80 36.70 0.06
N ILE A 422 4.77 36.19 1.29
CA ILE A 422 4.89 37.04 2.49
C ILE A 422 6.07 36.48 3.30
N GLY A 423 7.20 37.11 3.10
CA GLY A 423 8.14 37.58 4.08
C GLY A 423 8.62 36.68 5.25
N THR A 424 9.02 35.42 5.03
CA THR A 424 9.73 34.67 6.10
C THR A 424 11.21 35.02 6.21
N GLY A 425 11.80 35.70 5.24
CA GLY A 425 13.19 36.14 5.26
C GLY A 425 13.50 37.29 6.25
N ARG A 426 12.50 38.05 6.71
CA ARG A 426 12.73 39.20 7.61
C ARG A 426 12.80 38.82 9.10
N VAL A 427 12.11 37.79 9.51
CA VAL A 427 12.10 37.36 10.93
C VAL A 427 13.46 36.80 11.35
N TRP A 428 14.13 36.05 10.49
CA TRP A 428 15.46 35.49 10.77
C TRP A 428 16.59 36.51 10.73
N ALA A 429 16.44 37.58 9.90
CA ALA A 429 17.41 38.65 9.85
C ALA A 429 17.36 39.53 11.14
N GLN A 430 16.16 39.76 11.68
CA GLN A 430 16.00 40.53 12.92
C GLN A 430 16.50 39.77 14.14
N TRP A 431 16.39 38.46 14.21
CA TRP A 431 16.88 37.66 15.31
C TRP A 431 18.40 37.60 15.36
N ARG A 432 19.11 37.53 14.20
CA ARG A 432 20.58 37.62 14.13
C ARG A 432 21.10 39.00 14.48
N ALA A 433 20.34 40.06 14.26
CA ALA A 433 20.74 41.39 14.61
C ALA A 433 20.58 41.67 16.13
N GLY A 434 19.55 41.07 16.77
CA GLY A 434 19.30 41.26 18.21
C GLY A 434 20.28 40.53 19.12
N SER A 435 20.89 39.43 18.67
CA SER A 435 21.86 38.65 19.49
C SER A 435 23.29 39.20 19.52
N ARG A 436 23.60 40.22 18.70
CA ARG A 436 24.95 40.89 18.72
C ARG A 436 25.00 42.17 19.53
N GLY A 437 23.89 42.60 20.17
CA GLY A 437 23.78 43.91 20.83
C GLY A 437 23.95 43.94 22.35
N SER A 438 24.22 42.81 23.03
CA SER A 438 24.26 42.80 24.51
C SER A 438 25.63 42.43 25.13
N SER A 439 26.75 42.68 24.44
CA SER A 439 28.06 42.48 25.00
C SER A 439 28.94 43.73 24.82
N THR A 440 28.53 44.85 25.40
CA THR A 440 29.46 45.94 25.85
C THR A 440 28.66 46.95 26.64
N LYS A 441 28.72 46.86 27.98
CA LYS A 441 28.83 47.95 28.95
C LYS A 441 28.54 47.43 30.35
N GLY A 442 29.54 47.57 31.21
CA GLY A 442 29.46 47.43 32.66
C GLY A 442 30.42 46.44 33.24
#